data_854f398cf3b08430acbd41657e8cda39
#
_entry.id   854f398cf3b08430acbd41657e8cda39
#
_cell.length_a   1.000
_cell.length_b   1.000
_cell.length_c   1.000
_cell.angle_alpha   90.00
_cell.angle_beta   90.00
_cell.angle_gamma   90.00
#
_symmetry.space_group_name_H-M   'P 1'
#
loop_
_entity.id
_entity.type
_entity.pdbx_description
1 polymer ?
#
loop_
_entity_poly.entity_id
_entity_poly.type
_entity_poly.pdbx_seq_one_letter_code
_entity_poly.pdbx_strand_id
1 'polypeptide(L)'
;MIFKKTQNKIKKFACAMILSVTMSGMALAAVEWNTAVTSEYIWRGMSQGKGAAVSGGIDISGESGFSAGVWVSNVDFGDNATYELDVYAGYRFGPVSVGYIYYAYPNNTDEGYDFSEVNISADIGAFSIGANILADADWDMDFGDDVYYTLDTGFAATEAIGISLHLGFYDYDAGDEETDYGVSIDFDSGFSFGIIDSSRDDSDPFFVITYSI
;
A
#
# COMPACT_ATOMS: atom_id res chain seq x y z
N MET A 1 18.52 -23.86 -2.18
CA MET A 1 19.17 -22.54 -2.29
C MET A 1 18.45 -21.61 -3.28
N ILE A 2 17.90 -22.12 -4.37
CA ILE A 2 17.14 -21.37 -5.41
C ILE A 2 15.82 -20.82 -4.85
N PHE A 3 15.06 -21.60 -4.10
CA PHE A 3 13.78 -21.21 -3.50
C PHE A 3 13.85 -19.97 -2.56
N LYS A 4 14.92 -19.83 -1.77
CA LYS A 4 15.12 -18.67 -0.89
C LYS A 4 15.40 -17.37 -1.66
N LYS A 5 16.01 -17.47 -2.84
CA LYS A 5 16.36 -16.31 -3.67
C LYS A 5 15.14 -15.79 -4.43
N THR A 6 14.23 -16.69 -4.81
CA THR A 6 12.96 -16.37 -5.50
C THR A 6 11.96 -15.74 -4.53
N GLN A 7 11.84 -16.26 -3.31
CA GLN A 7 10.98 -15.67 -2.26
C GLN A 7 11.37 -14.22 -1.90
N ASN A 8 12.68 -13.91 -1.90
CA ASN A 8 13.16 -12.55 -1.65
C ASN A 8 12.87 -11.59 -2.82
N LYS A 9 12.72 -12.09 -4.05
CA LYS A 9 12.35 -11.27 -5.21
C LYS A 9 10.84 -10.97 -5.20
N ILE A 10 10.01 -11.97 -4.95
CA ILE A 10 8.54 -11.80 -4.85
C ILE A 10 8.19 -10.80 -3.75
N LYS A 11 8.90 -10.86 -2.59
CA LYS A 11 8.72 -9.88 -1.51
C LYS A 11 9.01 -8.44 -1.90
N LYS A 12 9.80 -8.21 -2.97
CA LYS A 12 10.05 -6.86 -3.51
C LYS A 12 8.91 -6.34 -4.37
N PHE A 13 8.15 -7.22 -5.04
CA PHE A 13 7.04 -6.84 -5.92
C PHE A 13 5.72 -6.62 -5.16
N ALA A 14 5.47 -7.38 -4.08
CA ALA A 14 4.31 -7.15 -3.21
C ALA A 14 4.39 -5.82 -2.42
N CYS A 15 5.53 -5.14 -2.48
CA CYS A 15 5.84 -3.93 -1.70
C CYS A 15 5.21 -2.63 -2.25
N ALA A 16 4.43 -2.68 -3.32
CA ALA A 16 3.66 -1.51 -3.76
C ALA A 16 2.41 -1.24 -2.89
N MET A 17 2.08 -2.17 -1.96
CA MET A 17 0.95 -2.02 -1.04
C MET A 17 1.24 -2.42 0.41
N ILE A 18 2.40 -3.02 0.73
CA ILE A 18 2.68 -3.46 2.10
C ILE A 18 4.10 -3.05 2.49
N LEU A 19 4.18 -2.12 3.39
CA LEU A 19 5.42 -1.70 4.02
C LEU A 19 5.97 -2.84 4.87
N SER A 20 7.01 -3.51 4.42
CA SER A 20 7.73 -4.47 5.24
C SER A 20 9.09 -3.94 5.65
N VAL A 21 9.30 -3.87 6.93
CA VAL A 21 10.44 -3.26 7.55
C VAL A 21 11.09 -4.15 8.58
N THR A 22 12.42 -4.14 8.65
CA THR A 22 13.17 -4.87 9.68
C THR A 22 14.37 -4.05 10.21
N MET A 23 14.50 -3.87 11.52
CA MET A 23 15.68 -3.28 12.21
C MET A 23 16.26 -4.16 13.32
N SER A 24 17.51 -4.25 13.53
CA SER A 24 18.18 -4.62 14.80
C SER A 24 19.47 -3.86 15.07
N GLY A 25 19.66 -3.54 16.33
CA GLY A 25 20.85 -3.07 17.03
C GLY A 25 21.82 -2.20 16.25
N MET A 26 21.97 -0.95 16.54
CA MET A 26 22.96 0.07 16.07
C MET A 26 23.91 -0.35 14.89
N ALA A 27 23.45 -1.17 13.98
CA ALA A 27 23.97 -1.34 12.63
C ALA A 27 23.28 -0.30 11.74
N LEU A 28 23.96 0.24 10.77
CA LEU A 28 23.48 1.26 9.85
C LEU A 28 22.08 0.88 9.33
N ALA A 29 21.10 1.74 9.60
CA ALA A 29 19.77 1.60 8.99
C ALA A 29 19.93 1.58 7.47
N ALA A 30 19.29 0.61 6.81
CA ALA A 30 19.20 0.66 5.36
C ALA A 30 18.29 1.83 4.99
N VAL A 31 18.74 2.63 4.03
CA VAL A 31 17.93 3.68 3.41
C VAL A 31 17.63 3.21 2.01
N GLU A 32 16.36 3.06 1.69
CA GLU A 32 15.89 2.65 0.36
C GLU A 32 15.08 3.78 -0.27
N TRP A 33 15.23 3.96 -1.56
CA TRP A 33 14.47 4.93 -2.35
C TRP A 33 13.53 4.13 -3.23
N ASN A 34 12.32 4.61 -3.36
CA ASN A 34 11.38 4.07 -4.33
C ASN A 34 10.85 5.20 -5.21
N THR A 35 10.57 4.90 -6.47
CA THR A 35 9.83 5.77 -7.36
C THR A 35 9.05 4.95 -8.36
N ALA A 36 7.86 5.43 -8.72
CA ALA A 36 7.04 4.77 -9.71
C ALA A 36 6.30 5.78 -10.60
N VAL A 37 5.98 5.33 -11.79
CA VAL A 37 5.01 5.97 -12.67
C VAL A 37 3.92 4.95 -12.96
N THR A 38 2.67 5.29 -12.67
CA THR A 38 1.52 4.45 -12.94
C THR A 38 0.55 5.14 -13.89
N SER A 39 -0.15 4.37 -14.71
CA SER A 39 -1.20 4.91 -15.59
C SER A 39 -2.38 5.47 -14.80
N GLU A 40 -2.59 4.95 -13.59
CA GLU A 40 -3.62 5.42 -12.64
C GLU A 40 -3.24 4.99 -11.23
N TYR A 41 -3.41 5.89 -10.26
CA TYR A 41 -3.23 5.57 -8.85
C TYR A 41 -4.53 5.04 -8.28
N ILE A 42 -4.56 3.74 -7.96
CA ILE A 42 -5.72 3.08 -7.34
C ILE A 42 -5.38 2.76 -5.88
N TRP A 43 -6.21 3.24 -4.98
CA TRP A 43 -6.16 2.97 -3.55
C TRP A 43 -7.45 2.28 -3.11
N ARG A 44 -7.36 1.03 -2.64
CA ARG A 44 -8.50 0.22 -2.17
C ARG A 44 -9.68 0.20 -3.17
N GLY A 45 -9.38 -0.06 -4.44
CA GLY A 45 -10.37 -0.07 -5.51
C GLY A 45 -10.89 1.30 -5.96
N MET A 46 -10.31 2.40 -5.45
CA MET A 46 -10.68 3.78 -5.79
C MET A 46 -9.57 4.47 -6.57
N SER A 47 -9.92 5.13 -7.67
CA SER A 47 -8.99 6.03 -8.34
C SER A 47 -8.72 7.28 -7.49
N GLN A 48 -7.43 7.59 -7.32
CA GLN A 48 -6.95 8.77 -6.61
C GLN A 48 -6.63 9.92 -7.57
N GLY A 49 -7.01 9.79 -8.84
CA GLY A 49 -6.69 10.80 -9.84
C GLY A 49 -7.51 10.69 -11.11
N LYS A 50 -7.12 11.45 -12.12
CA LYS A 50 -7.72 11.44 -13.46
C LYS A 50 -6.69 11.09 -14.53
N GLY A 51 -5.87 10.08 -14.26
CA GLY A 51 -4.82 9.62 -15.16
C GLY A 51 -3.51 9.31 -14.44
N ALA A 52 -2.41 9.46 -15.15
CA ALA A 52 -1.11 9.02 -14.67
C ALA A 52 -0.67 9.68 -13.35
N ALA A 53 -0.13 8.86 -12.47
CA ALA A 53 0.49 9.33 -11.23
C ALA A 53 2.00 9.03 -11.22
N VAL A 54 2.74 9.91 -10.56
CA VAL A 54 4.16 9.77 -10.27
C VAL A 54 4.32 9.79 -8.78
N SER A 55 4.94 8.76 -8.24
CA SER A 55 5.18 8.63 -6.81
C SER A 55 6.64 8.41 -6.48
N GLY A 56 7.00 8.66 -5.25
CA GLY A 56 8.32 8.35 -4.74
C GLY A 56 8.38 8.44 -3.22
N GLY A 57 9.35 7.75 -2.63
CA GLY A 57 9.50 7.69 -1.19
C GLY A 57 10.92 7.40 -0.74
N ILE A 58 11.10 7.50 0.56
CA ILE A 58 12.33 7.13 1.26
C ILE A 58 11.92 6.28 2.47
N ASP A 59 12.48 5.10 2.55
CA ASP A 59 12.30 4.15 3.63
C ASP A 59 13.57 3.99 4.44
N ILE A 60 13.44 3.96 5.73
CA ILE A 60 14.52 3.66 6.66
C ILE A 60 14.17 2.36 7.36
N SER A 61 15.05 1.39 7.28
CA SER A 61 14.87 0.11 7.95
C SER A 61 16.17 -0.40 8.56
N GLY A 62 16.05 -1.16 9.60
CA GLY A 62 17.19 -1.83 10.20
C GLY A 62 16.75 -3.17 10.85
N GLU A 63 17.70 -3.89 11.46
CA GLU A 63 17.48 -5.29 11.88
C GLU A 63 16.65 -5.50 13.17
N SER A 64 16.16 -4.48 13.92
CA SER A 64 15.34 -4.70 15.15
C SER A 64 13.88 -4.99 14.84
N GLY A 65 13.43 -4.72 13.61
CA GLY A 65 12.02 -4.77 13.24
C GLY A 65 11.35 -3.40 13.14
N PHE A 66 12.00 -2.31 13.50
CA PHE A 66 11.45 -0.94 13.34
C PHE A 66 11.63 -0.43 11.92
N SER A 67 10.69 0.37 11.43
CA SER A 67 10.75 1.14 10.19
C SER A 67 10.12 2.49 10.30
N ALA A 68 10.52 3.35 9.39
CA ALA A 68 9.82 4.59 9.13
C ALA A 68 10.06 5.02 7.68
N GLY A 69 9.18 5.83 7.15
CA GLY A 69 9.34 6.37 5.81
C GLY A 69 8.42 7.53 5.55
N VAL A 70 8.62 8.09 4.37
CA VAL A 70 7.76 9.10 3.76
C VAL A 70 7.52 8.72 2.31
N TRP A 71 6.32 8.96 1.83
CA TRP A 71 5.94 8.73 0.43
C TRP A 71 5.09 9.88 -0.06
N VAL A 72 5.14 10.16 -1.36
CA VAL A 72 4.38 11.21 -2.01
C VAL A 72 3.91 10.77 -3.38
N SER A 73 2.70 11.14 -3.75
CA SER A 73 2.15 11.00 -5.11
C SER A 73 1.29 12.19 -5.48
N ASN A 74 1.15 12.46 -6.77
CA ASN A 74 0.09 13.34 -7.21
C ASN A 74 -1.26 12.64 -7.12
N VAL A 75 -2.28 13.43 -6.78
CA VAL A 75 -3.70 13.06 -6.79
C VAL A 75 -4.53 14.11 -7.53
N ASP A 76 -5.77 13.79 -7.92
CA ASP A 76 -6.71 14.75 -8.53
C ASP A 76 -8.15 14.35 -8.18
N PHE A 77 -8.65 14.86 -7.08
CA PHE A 77 -10.06 14.67 -6.67
C PHE A 77 -11.02 15.70 -7.31
N GLY A 78 -10.48 16.61 -8.14
CA GLY A 78 -11.24 17.66 -8.79
C GLY A 78 -11.39 18.94 -7.96
N ASP A 79 -10.63 19.04 -6.88
CA ASP A 79 -10.55 20.17 -5.96
C ASP A 79 -9.10 20.69 -5.81
N ASN A 80 -8.75 21.22 -4.63
CA ASN A 80 -7.42 21.75 -4.37
C ASN A 80 -6.37 20.69 -3.97
N ALA A 81 -6.78 19.47 -3.60
CA ALA A 81 -5.85 18.40 -3.29
C ALA A 81 -5.15 17.91 -4.58
N THR A 82 -3.88 18.20 -4.73
CA THR A 82 -3.09 17.86 -5.91
C THR A 82 -1.93 16.89 -5.63
N TYR A 83 -1.65 16.65 -4.37
CA TYR A 83 -0.70 15.62 -3.93
C TYR A 83 -1.04 15.10 -2.54
N GLU A 84 -0.69 13.86 -2.32
CA GLU A 84 -0.74 13.12 -1.07
C GLU A 84 0.67 12.96 -0.54
N LEU A 85 0.83 13.11 0.77
CA LEU A 85 2.08 12.89 1.50
C LEU A 85 1.80 11.97 2.67
N ASP A 86 2.43 10.81 2.67
CA ASP A 86 2.33 9.84 3.75
C ASP A 86 3.57 9.88 4.63
N VAL A 87 3.34 9.83 5.95
CA VAL A 87 4.38 9.64 6.94
C VAL A 87 4.03 8.42 7.78
N TYR A 88 4.93 7.46 7.85
CA TYR A 88 4.64 6.18 8.48
C TYR A 88 5.80 5.65 9.30
N ALA A 89 5.44 4.83 10.29
CA ALA A 89 6.38 4.05 11.09
C ALA A 89 5.77 2.71 11.47
N GLY A 90 6.61 1.70 11.67
CA GLY A 90 6.13 0.37 12.02
C GLY A 90 7.17 -0.47 12.76
N TYR A 91 6.69 -1.58 13.27
CA TYR A 91 7.52 -2.57 13.93
C TYR A 91 7.07 -3.99 13.57
N ARG A 92 8.05 -4.82 13.16
CA ARG A 92 7.82 -6.24 12.83
C ARG A 92 8.45 -7.14 13.90
N PHE A 93 7.67 -8.09 14.39
CA PHE A 93 8.11 -9.13 15.33
C PHE A 93 7.67 -10.50 14.82
N GLY A 94 8.63 -11.24 14.28
CA GLY A 94 8.36 -12.52 13.63
C GLY A 94 7.47 -12.36 12.40
N PRO A 95 6.34 -13.09 12.30
CA PRO A 95 5.43 -12.97 11.16
C PRO A 95 4.47 -11.75 11.25
N VAL A 96 4.38 -11.09 12.41
CA VAL A 96 3.42 -10.02 12.68
C VAL A 96 4.08 -8.65 12.51
N SER A 97 3.36 -7.69 11.94
CA SER A 97 3.74 -6.29 11.86
C SER A 97 2.65 -5.40 12.43
N VAL A 98 3.06 -4.33 13.08
CA VAL A 98 2.17 -3.25 13.54
C VAL A 98 2.76 -1.93 13.05
N GLY A 99 1.94 -1.05 12.54
CA GLY A 99 2.36 0.24 12.03
C GLY A 99 1.34 1.34 12.27
N TYR A 100 1.76 2.54 11.99
CA TYR A 100 0.94 3.74 11.95
C TYR A 100 1.30 4.51 10.69
N ILE A 101 0.29 5.03 10.01
CA ILE A 101 0.43 5.87 8.83
C ILE A 101 -0.47 7.09 8.98
N TYR A 102 0.06 8.25 8.62
CA TYR A 102 -0.66 9.50 8.50
C TYR A 102 -0.66 9.91 7.03
N TYR A 103 -1.85 10.05 6.47
CA TYR A 103 -2.11 10.52 5.12
C TYR A 103 -2.40 12.00 5.18
N ALA A 104 -1.61 12.81 4.49
CA ALA A 104 -1.75 14.25 4.46
C ALA A 104 -1.99 14.76 3.03
N TYR A 105 -2.84 15.75 2.93
CA TYR A 105 -3.13 16.48 1.68
C TYR A 105 -2.81 17.97 1.88
N PRO A 106 -1.54 18.37 1.97
CA PRO A 106 -1.10 19.66 2.55
C PRO A 106 -1.53 20.91 1.79
N ASN A 107 -1.93 20.77 0.53
CA ASN A 107 -2.44 21.90 -0.26
C ASN A 107 -3.96 21.98 -0.33
N ASN A 108 -4.68 21.07 0.34
CA ASN A 108 -6.10 21.21 0.55
C ASN A 108 -6.34 22.17 1.71
N THR A 109 -6.91 23.36 1.41
CA THR A 109 -7.13 24.43 2.39
C THR A 109 -8.59 24.64 2.75
N ASP A 110 -9.50 23.98 2.06
CA ASP A 110 -10.94 24.26 2.16
C ASP A 110 -11.68 23.22 3.03
N GLU A 111 -11.26 21.97 3.00
CA GLU A 111 -11.77 20.89 3.86
C GLU A 111 -10.61 19.95 4.20
N GLY A 112 -10.56 19.44 5.42
CA GLY A 112 -9.56 18.48 5.81
C GLY A 112 -9.81 17.12 5.13
N TYR A 113 -8.76 16.56 4.54
CA TYR A 113 -8.72 15.18 4.04
C TYR A 113 -7.71 14.34 4.82
N ASP A 114 -7.01 14.96 5.75
CA ASP A 114 -5.97 14.29 6.50
C ASP A 114 -6.58 13.24 7.44
N PHE A 115 -6.00 12.08 7.44
CA PHE A 115 -6.40 10.99 8.34
C PHE A 115 -5.22 10.09 8.67
N SER A 116 -5.43 9.18 9.60
CA SER A 116 -4.41 8.24 10.01
C SER A 116 -4.97 6.87 10.33
N GLU A 117 -4.12 5.85 10.21
CA GLU A 117 -4.50 4.46 10.49
C GLU A 117 -3.45 3.75 11.33
N VAL A 118 -3.92 2.82 12.15
CA VAL A 118 -3.11 1.76 12.73
C VAL A 118 -3.21 0.53 11.84
N ASN A 119 -2.07 0.03 11.40
CA ASN A 119 -1.98 -1.17 10.56
C ASN A 119 -1.54 -2.36 11.40
N ILE A 120 -2.19 -3.50 11.23
CA ILE A 120 -1.79 -4.78 11.81
C ILE A 120 -1.79 -5.81 10.69
N SER A 121 -0.70 -6.55 10.52
CA SER A 121 -0.63 -7.60 9.50
C SER A 121 0.13 -8.83 9.98
N ALA A 122 -0.09 -9.96 9.32
CA ALA A 122 0.63 -11.20 9.58
C ALA A 122 0.88 -12.01 8.30
N ASP A 123 2.11 -12.52 8.16
CA ASP A 123 2.49 -13.46 7.09
C ASP A 123 2.20 -14.90 7.54
N ILE A 124 1.32 -15.61 6.85
CA ILE A 124 0.92 -17.00 7.13
C ILE A 124 1.15 -17.85 5.88
N GLY A 125 2.31 -18.49 5.82
CA GLY A 125 2.72 -19.29 4.66
C GLY A 125 2.94 -18.42 3.42
N ALA A 126 2.10 -18.60 2.40
CA ALA A 126 2.13 -17.80 1.16
C ALA A 126 1.19 -16.59 1.21
N PHE A 127 0.41 -16.42 2.27
CA PHE A 127 -0.58 -15.37 2.42
C PHE A 127 -0.10 -14.29 3.39
N SER A 128 -0.48 -13.05 3.11
CA SER A 128 -0.45 -11.95 4.06
C SER A 128 -1.89 -11.52 4.36
N ILE A 129 -2.22 -11.39 5.64
CA ILE A 129 -3.50 -10.86 6.08
C ILE A 129 -3.27 -9.57 6.85
N GLY A 130 -4.18 -8.61 6.73
CA GLY A 130 -4.03 -7.31 7.37
C GLY A 130 -5.35 -6.68 7.77
N ALA A 131 -5.24 -5.70 8.66
CA ALA A 131 -6.29 -4.76 9.00
C ALA A 131 -5.68 -3.36 9.14
N ASN A 132 -6.32 -2.38 8.50
CA ASN A 132 -6.02 -0.97 8.60
C ASN A 132 -7.20 -0.31 9.31
N ILE A 133 -6.97 0.20 10.50
CA ILE A 133 -7.99 0.68 11.42
C ILE A 133 -7.87 2.19 11.47
N LEU A 134 -8.93 2.92 11.14
CA LEU A 134 -8.96 4.37 11.27
C LEU A 134 -8.58 4.77 12.69
N ALA A 135 -7.59 5.65 12.82
CA ALA A 135 -7.09 6.11 14.10
C ALA A 135 -7.54 7.53 14.44
N ASP A 136 -7.58 8.41 13.45
CA ASP A 136 -7.98 9.81 13.55
C ASP A 136 -8.26 10.37 12.16
N ALA A 137 -9.11 11.36 12.04
CA ALA A 137 -9.45 12.03 10.78
C ALA A 137 -9.82 13.49 11.01
N ASP A 138 -9.66 14.32 9.98
CA ASP A 138 -10.09 15.74 10.01
C ASP A 138 -11.62 15.94 9.99
N TRP A 139 -12.37 14.86 9.83
CA TRP A 139 -13.85 14.84 9.88
C TRP A 139 -14.33 14.07 11.13
N ASP A 140 -15.63 14.13 11.41
CA ASP A 140 -16.24 13.57 12.63
C ASP A 140 -16.30 12.04 12.58
N MET A 141 -15.24 11.39 13.05
CA MET A 141 -15.08 9.92 13.14
C MET A 141 -14.30 9.57 14.40
N ASP A 142 -14.64 8.45 15.01
CA ASP A 142 -13.93 7.91 16.16
C ASP A 142 -12.93 6.79 15.77
N PHE A 143 -12.04 6.46 16.67
CA PHE A 143 -11.09 5.36 16.47
C PHE A 143 -11.82 4.04 16.19
N GLY A 144 -11.53 3.45 15.03
CA GLY A 144 -12.06 2.14 14.65
C GLY A 144 -13.41 2.16 13.97
N ASP A 145 -13.97 3.34 13.68
CA ASP A 145 -15.21 3.47 12.91
C ASP A 145 -15.06 2.81 11.54
N ASP A 146 -13.95 3.06 10.85
CA ASP A 146 -13.65 2.41 9.58
C ASP A 146 -12.50 1.41 9.71
N VAL A 147 -12.67 0.22 9.15
CA VAL A 147 -11.64 -0.81 9.09
C VAL A 147 -11.55 -1.41 7.69
N TYR A 148 -10.34 -1.42 7.15
CA TYR A 148 -10.05 -2.10 5.90
C TYR A 148 -9.23 -3.37 6.12
N TYR A 149 -9.79 -4.51 5.77
CA TYR A 149 -9.16 -5.82 5.86
C TYR A 149 -8.53 -6.22 4.54
N THR A 150 -7.38 -6.91 4.56
CA THR A 150 -6.69 -7.38 3.37
C THR A 150 -6.33 -8.86 3.43
N LEU A 151 -6.35 -9.50 2.27
CA LEU A 151 -5.79 -10.82 2.03
C LEU A 151 -4.98 -10.76 0.74
N ASP A 152 -3.68 -10.96 0.85
CA ASP A 152 -2.75 -10.89 -0.26
C ASP A 152 -1.99 -12.20 -0.41
N THR A 153 -1.69 -12.56 -1.66
CA THR A 153 -0.78 -13.66 -1.97
C THR A 153 -0.06 -13.41 -3.27
N GLY A 154 1.09 -14.05 -3.46
CA GLY A 154 1.84 -13.96 -4.70
C GLY A 154 2.77 -15.15 -4.90
N PHE A 155 3.07 -15.45 -6.14
CA PHE A 155 3.98 -16.53 -6.50
C PHE A 155 4.79 -16.21 -7.76
N ALA A 156 5.98 -16.80 -7.86
CA ALA A 156 6.77 -16.73 -9.08
C ALA A 156 6.22 -17.68 -10.13
N ALA A 157 5.71 -17.13 -11.24
CA ALA A 157 5.36 -17.92 -12.41
C ALA A 157 6.61 -18.37 -13.17
N THR A 158 7.65 -17.53 -13.21
CA THR A 158 8.98 -17.83 -13.76
C THR A 158 10.06 -17.14 -12.92
N GLU A 159 11.33 -17.23 -13.32
CA GLU A 159 12.42 -16.48 -12.66
C GLU A 159 12.27 -14.94 -12.82
N ALA A 160 11.60 -14.48 -13.86
CA ALA A 160 11.46 -13.08 -14.24
C ALA A 160 10.04 -12.54 -14.09
N ILE A 161 9.05 -13.39 -13.75
CA ILE A 161 7.63 -13.02 -13.72
C ILE A 161 7.02 -13.50 -12.40
N GLY A 162 6.46 -12.55 -11.65
CA GLY A 162 5.59 -12.78 -10.50
C GLY A 162 4.12 -12.62 -10.87
N ILE A 163 3.23 -13.23 -10.10
CA ILE A 163 1.79 -12.98 -10.11
C ILE A 163 1.39 -12.66 -8.69
N SER A 164 0.68 -11.56 -8.50
CA SER A 164 0.14 -11.12 -7.21
C SER A 164 -1.38 -11.09 -7.27
N LEU A 165 -2.02 -11.46 -6.16
CA LEU A 165 -3.46 -11.46 -5.99
C LEU A 165 -3.79 -10.67 -4.72
N HIS A 166 -4.80 -9.84 -4.80
CA HIS A 166 -5.30 -9.00 -3.71
C HIS A 166 -6.80 -9.18 -3.54
N LEU A 167 -7.26 -9.16 -2.28
CA LEU A 167 -8.65 -9.03 -1.88
C LEU A 167 -8.70 -8.10 -0.69
N GLY A 168 -9.50 -7.04 -0.80
CA GLY A 168 -9.78 -6.06 0.23
C GLY A 168 -11.26 -6.07 0.63
N PHE A 169 -11.54 -5.76 1.89
CA PHE A 169 -12.88 -5.59 2.41
C PHE A 169 -12.90 -4.37 3.32
N TYR A 170 -13.71 -3.38 2.96
CA TYR A 170 -13.90 -2.16 3.72
C TYR A 170 -15.19 -2.26 4.54
N ASP A 171 -15.07 -2.16 5.86
CA ASP A 171 -16.13 -2.10 6.85
C ASP A 171 -16.23 -0.65 7.33
N TYR A 172 -17.28 0.05 6.90
CA TYR A 172 -17.54 1.44 7.25
C TYR A 172 -18.55 1.54 8.39
N ASP A 173 -18.34 2.47 9.33
CA ASP A 173 -19.34 2.79 10.35
C ASP A 173 -20.63 3.34 9.73
N ALA A 174 -20.52 4.15 8.72
CA ALA A 174 -21.64 4.76 8.01
C ALA A 174 -21.55 4.50 6.50
N GLY A 175 -22.34 3.55 6.01
CA GLY A 175 -22.40 3.22 4.59
C GLY A 175 -22.55 1.73 4.33
N ASP A 176 -22.46 1.35 3.07
CA ASP A 176 -22.45 -0.05 2.66
C ASP A 176 -20.99 -0.56 2.65
N GLU A 177 -20.82 -1.82 3.06
CA GLU A 177 -19.54 -2.52 2.99
C GLU A 177 -19.05 -2.60 1.53
N GLU A 178 -17.75 -2.49 1.33
CA GLU A 178 -17.15 -2.53 0.00
C GLU A 178 -16.05 -3.58 -0.09
N THR A 179 -15.93 -4.17 -1.26
CA THR A 179 -14.88 -5.17 -1.56
C THR A 179 -14.12 -4.72 -2.79
N ASP A 180 -12.80 -4.80 -2.75
CA ASP A 180 -11.96 -4.66 -3.92
C ASP A 180 -11.10 -5.89 -4.12
N TYR A 181 -10.72 -6.13 -5.37
CA TYR A 181 -9.89 -7.29 -5.72
C TYR A 181 -9.04 -6.97 -6.94
N GLY A 182 -7.87 -7.59 -6.97
CA GLY A 182 -6.94 -7.34 -8.05
C GLY A 182 -6.03 -8.52 -8.36
N VAL A 183 -5.53 -8.51 -9.57
CA VAL A 183 -4.46 -9.38 -10.03
C VAL A 183 -3.41 -8.56 -10.76
N SER A 184 -2.14 -8.81 -10.50
CA SER A 184 -1.04 -8.22 -11.28
C SER A 184 -0.06 -9.26 -11.80
N ILE A 185 0.59 -8.91 -12.90
CA ILE A 185 1.75 -9.61 -13.47
C ILE A 185 2.93 -8.66 -13.35
N ASP A 186 3.92 -9.08 -12.57
CA ASP A 186 5.06 -8.26 -12.17
C ASP A 186 6.33 -8.79 -12.81
N PHE A 187 7.10 -7.92 -13.48
CA PHE A 187 8.32 -8.26 -14.20
C PHE A 187 9.55 -7.77 -13.44
N ASP A 188 10.64 -8.56 -13.46
CA ASP A 188 11.95 -8.17 -12.92
C ASP A 188 12.52 -6.87 -13.53
N SER A 189 11.99 -6.43 -14.67
CA SER A 189 12.35 -5.17 -15.32
C SER A 189 11.76 -3.92 -14.65
N GLY A 190 10.89 -4.09 -13.63
CA GLY A 190 10.18 -3.02 -12.93
C GLY A 190 8.80 -2.72 -13.49
N PHE A 191 8.39 -3.33 -14.61
CA PHE A 191 7.02 -3.20 -15.11
C PHE A 191 6.05 -4.11 -14.35
N SER A 192 4.84 -3.59 -14.11
CA SER A 192 3.68 -4.35 -13.62
C SER A 192 2.46 -4.03 -14.47
N PHE A 193 1.61 -5.03 -14.68
CA PHE A 193 0.32 -4.92 -15.37
C PHE A 193 -0.75 -5.49 -14.46
N GLY A 194 -1.68 -4.64 -14.01
CA GLY A 194 -2.73 -5.00 -13.08
C GLY A 194 -4.13 -4.81 -13.64
N ILE A 195 -5.06 -5.61 -13.13
CA ILE A 195 -6.49 -5.39 -13.23
C ILE A 195 -6.99 -5.31 -11.79
N ILE A 196 -7.68 -4.21 -11.46
CA ILE A 196 -8.25 -3.96 -10.14
C ILE A 196 -9.72 -3.61 -10.36
N ASP A 197 -10.59 -4.19 -9.54
CA ASP A 197 -12.02 -3.95 -9.59
C ASP A 197 -12.59 -3.87 -8.17
N SER A 198 -13.78 -3.32 -8.02
CA SER A 198 -14.43 -3.20 -6.72
C SER A 198 -15.94 -3.38 -6.81
N SER A 199 -16.57 -3.62 -5.68
CA SER A 199 -18.04 -3.73 -5.57
C SER A 199 -18.75 -2.37 -5.54
N ARG A 200 -18.01 -1.26 -5.72
CA ARG A 200 -18.59 0.09 -5.76
C ARG A 200 -19.55 0.22 -6.93
N ASP A 201 -20.69 0.85 -6.70
CA ASP A 201 -21.64 1.15 -7.75
C ASP A 201 -20.98 2.03 -8.84
N ASP A 202 -21.23 1.68 -10.09
CA ASP A 202 -20.69 2.35 -11.29
C ASP A 202 -19.15 2.28 -11.47
N SER A 203 -18.44 1.35 -10.79
CA SER A 203 -17.03 1.11 -11.06
C SER A 203 -16.83 0.17 -12.24
N ASP A 204 -16.07 0.60 -13.24
CA ASP A 204 -15.50 -0.29 -14.25
C ASP A 204 -14.12 -0.78 -13.77
N PRO A 205 -13.69 -2.00 -14.15
CA PRO A 205 -12.34 -2.47 -13.80
C PRO A 205 -11.24 -1.54 -14.30
N PHE A 206 -10.28 -1.24 -13.45
CA PHE A 206 -9.10 -0.47 -13.79
C PHE A 206 -8.02 -1.36 -14.39
N PHE A 207 -7.48 -0.96 -15.55
CA PHE A 207 -6.30 -1.56 -16.16
C PHE A 207 -5.10 -0.65 -15.86
N VAL A 208 -4.22 -1.13 -15.01
CA VAL A 208 -3.12 -0.33 -14.48
C VAL A 208 -1.79 -0.84 -15.01
N ILE A 209 -0.97 0.07 -15.52
CA ILE A 209 0.42 -0.20 -15.91
C ILE A 209 1.29 0.64 -14.99
N THR A 210 2.24 0.00 -14.31
CA THR A 210 3.19 0.67 -13.42
C THR A 210 4.62 0.35 -13.85
N TYR A 211 5.49 1.34 -13.77
CA TYR A 211 6.93 1.16 -13.85
C TYR A 211 7.58 1.68 -12.56
N SER A 212 8.31 0.82 -11.87
CA SER A 212 8.97 1.12 -10.60
C SER A 212 10.48 0.91 -10.67
N ILE A 213 11.23 1.75 -9.94
CA ILE A 213 12.70 1.71 -9.84
C ILE A 213 13.09 1.57 -8.38
#